data_ef4d4207f8da1125870513be7996ced8
#
_entry.id   ef4d4207f8da1125870513be7996ced8
#
_cell.length_a   1.000
_cell.length_b   1.000
_cell.length_c   1.000
_cell.angle_alpha   90.00
_cell.angle_beta   90.00
_cell.angle_gamma   90.00
#
_symmetry.space_group_name_H-M   'P 1'
#
loop_
_entity.id
_entity.type
_entity.pdbx_description
1 polymer ?
#
loop_
_entity_poly.entity_id
_entity_poly.type
_entity_poly.pdbx_seq_one_letter_code
_entity_poly.pdbx_strand_id
1 'polypeptide(L)'
;MLTIAKNAKNWDIGALSGIPSWMELMLKKVIDYHNVDNIHQIWPNLRAYTSGGVAFDPYEKSFNALLDHPIQIIDTYLASEGFFACQNRPETSSMKLITDNGIYFEFVPFEPKYVNQDGSLTDDAPSITLDEVEEDVDYVLIISTVSGAWRYIIGDTIAFTDVERAEIKITGRTKFFLNTVGSQLSVNKLNDAVKHLEDELDIKVPEYTLCAKRFDDGFYHTWYLGSDSKLDEEKTADVLDKYLKEANKNYKVARSKALEGVKVHFVPQKMFSEWNGANKKKGGQVKMERVMGEERFKEWEDFVSQKA
;
A
#
# COMPACT_ATOMS: atom_id res chain seq x y z
N MET A 1 0.81 -23.55 5.35
CA MET A 1 2.27 -23.31 5.31
C MET A 1 3.10 -24.49 5.76
N LEU A 2 2.88 -25.12 6.91
CA LEU A 2 3.71 -26.27 7.35
C LEU A 2 3.72 -27.46 6.35
N THR A 3 2.58 -27.76 5.72
CA THR A 3 2.51 -28.81 4.68
C THR A 3 3.35 -28.46 3.46
N ILE A 4 3.38 -27.19 3.06
CA ILE A 4 4.23 -26.70 1.97
C ILE A 4 5.70 -26.86 2.36
N ALA A 5 6.09 -26.40 3.55
CA ALA A 5 7.46 -26.52 4.03
C ALA A 5 7.95 -27.97 4.06
N LYS A 6 7.14 -28.91 4.57
CA LYS A 6 7.47 -30.34 4.61
C LYS A 6 7.75 -30.94 3.23
N ASN A 7 7.03 -30.49 2.21
CA ASN A 7 7.11 -31.06 0.86
C ASN A 7 8.00 -30.25 -0.09
N ALA A 8 8.51 -29.10 0.33
CA ALA A 8 9.21 -28.15 -0.52
C ALA A 8 10.38 -28.77 -1.34
N LYS A 9 11.14 -29.65 -0.73
CA LYS A 9 12.26 -30.36 -1.41
C LYS A 9 11.83 -31.31 -2.52
N ASN A 10 10.55 -31.70 -2.55
CA ASN A 10 10.02 -32.60 -3.57
C ASN A 10 9.58 -31.87 -4.85
N TRP A 11 9.66 -30.53 -4.87
CA TRP A 11 9.20 -29.70 -5.97
C TRP A 11 10.36 -28.92 -6.57
N ASP A 12 10.40 -28.84 -7.88
CA ASP A 12 11.29 -27.96 -8.63
C ASP A 12 10.50 -26.70 -9.02
N ILE A 13 10.61 -25.66 -8.21
CA ILE A 13 9.84 -24.42 -8.36
C ILE A 13 10.67 -23.41 -9.15
N GLY A 14 10.17 -23.04 -10.34
CA GLY A 14 10.78 -22.01 -11.20
C GLY A 14 10.14 -20.64 -11.05
N ALA A 15 8.87 -20.59 -10.65
CA ALA A 15 8.14 -19.33 -10.45
C ALA A 15 7.15 -19.44 -9.27
N LEU A 16 6.89 -18.29 -8.65
CA LEU A 16 5.89 -18.14 -7.59
C LEU A 16 4.87 -17.09 -8.00
N SER A 17 3.66 -17.18 -7.46
CA SER A 17 2.64 -16.14 -7.61
C SER A 17 1.85 -15.99 -6.33
N GLY A 18 1.54 -14.76 -5.96
CA GLY A 18 0.71 -14.47 -4.80
C GLY A 18 0.96 -13.10 -4.20
N ILE A 19 0.36 -12.89 -3.03
CA ILE A 19 0.50 -11.63 -2.30
C ILE A 19 1.84 -11.63 -1.56
N PRO A 20 2.64 -10.53 -1.63
CA PRO A 20 4.00 -10.48 -1.08
C PRO A 20 4.11 -10.94 0.38
N SER A 21 3.26 -10.43 1.27
CA SER A 21 3.31 -10.77 2.69
C SER A 21 3.10 -12.28 2.96
N TRP A 22 2.23 -12.94 2.18
CA TRP A 22 2.00 -14.37 2.30
C TRP A 22 3.15 -15.19 1.71
N MET A 23 3.72 -14.72 0.59
CA MET A 23 4.88 -15.37 -0.03
C MET A 23 6.09 -15.28 0.90
N GLU A 24 6.36 -14.11 1.45
CA GLU A 24 7.45 -13.91 2.41
C GLU A 24 7.33 -14.84 3.63
N LEU A 25 6.13 -14.92 4.23
CA LEU A 25 5.86 -15.84 5.34
C LEU A 25 6.06 -17.30 4.95
N MET A 26 5.65 -17.67 3.75
CA MET A 26 5.80 -19.03 3.24
C MET A 26 7.27 -19.36 3.01
N LEU A 27 8.04 -18.47 2.37
CA LEU A 27 9.47 -18.64 2.11
C LEU A 27 10.25 -18.75 3.43
N LYS A 28 10.02 -17.85 4.39
CA LYS A 28 10.61 -17.94 5.73
C LYS A 28 10.32 -19.27 6.39
N LYS A 29 9.06 -19.75 6.29
CA LYS A 29 8.68 -21.04 6.88
C LYS A 29 9.37 -22.23 6.22
N VAL A 30 9.64 -22.18 4.91
CA VAL A 30 10.41 -23.21 4.19
C VAL A 30 11.87 -23.18 4.62
N ILE A 31 12.49 -22.00 4.64
CA ILE A 31 13.90 -21.78 5.05
C ILE A 31 14.11 -22.29 6.47
N ASP A 32 13.30 -21.87 7.43
CA ASP A 32 13.36 -22.28 8.84
C ASP A 32 13.20 -23.81 9.00
N TYR A 33 12.19 -24.37 8.30
CA TYR A 33 11.90 -25.81 8.41
C TYR A 33 13.06 -26.69 7.95
N HIS A 34 13.75 -26.26 6.91
CA HIS A 34 14.88 -27.02 6.34
C HIS A 34 16.24 -26.60 6.89
N ASN A 35 16.29 -25.59 7.77
CA ASN A 35 17.50 -25.01 8.35
C ASN A 35 18.53 -24.65 7.26
N VAL A 36 18.10 -23.83 6.30
CA VAL A 36 18.91 -23.32 5.18
C VAL A 36 19.00 -21.80 5.24
N ASP A 37 19.98 -21.19 4.56
CA ASP A 37 20.21 -19.74 4.62
C ASP A 37 19.26 -18.94 3.72
N ASN A 38 18.83 -19.54 2.59
CA ASN A 38 17.98 -18.89 1.60
C ASN A 38 17.14 -19.92 0.84
N ILE A 39 16.15 -19.43 0.09
CA ILE A 39 15.20 -20.30 -0.62
C ILE A 39 15.83 -21.05 -1.79
N HIS A 40 16.89 -20.50 -2.44
CA HIS A 40 17.53 -21.14 -3.58
C HIS A 40 18.26 -22.43 -3.21
N GLN A 41 18.57 -22.66 -1.93
CA GLN A 41 19.07 -23.95 -1.45
C GLN A 41 17.99 -25.05 -1.50
N ILE A 42 16.71 -24.69 -1.58
CA ILE A 42 15.57 -25.60 -1.75
C ILE A 42 15.08 -25.60 -3.19
N TRP A 43 14.94 -24.39 -3.80
CA TRP A 43 14.45 -24.18 -5.17
C TRP A 43 15.50 -23.44 -6.03
N PRO A 44 16.53 -24.14 -6.48
CA PRO A 44 17.65 -23.51 -7.23
C PRO A 44 17.21 -22.93 -8.58
N ASN A 45 16.06 -23.36 -9.10
CA ASN A 45 15.50 -22.90 -10.37
C ASN A 45 14.49 -21.78 -10.22
N LEU A 46 14.26 -21.25 -9.01
CA LEU A 46 13.37 -20.11 -8.81
C LEU A 46 13.94 -18.86 -9.51
N ARG A 47 13.19 -18.32 -10.49
CA ARG A 47 13.63 -17.18 -11.33
C ARG A 47 12.63 -16.06 -11.42
N ALA A 48 11.34 -16.30 -11.07
CA ALA A 48 10.30 -15.30 -11.22
C ALA A 48 9.32 -15.31 -10.05
N TYR A 49 8.79 -14.15 -9.74
CA TYR A 49 7.71 -13.98 -8.81
C TYR A 49 6.67 -12.99 -9.38
N THR A 50 5.44 -13.45 -9.55
CA THR A 50 4.33 -12.61 -9.94
C THR A 50 3.60 -12.12 -8.69
N SER A 51 3.77 -10.83 -8.40
CA SER A 51 3.13 -10.12 -7.30
C SER A 51 1.75 -9.62 -7.69
N GLY A 52 0.80 -9.65 -6.78
CA GLY A 52 -0.53 -9.12 -7.00
C GLY A 52 -1.26 -8.74 -5.71
N GLY A 53 -2.27 -7.90 -5.85
CA GLY A 53 -3.13 -7.45 -4.75
C GLY A 53 -2.57 -6.33 -3.88
N VAL A 54 -1.28 -6.04 -3.95
CA VAL A 54 -0.60 -4.87 -3.37
C VAL A 54 0.68 -4.62 -4.16
N ALA A 55 1.17 -3.37 -4.18
CA ALA A 55 2.48 -3.05 -4.75
C ALA A 55 3.60 -3.85 -4.05
N PHE A 56 4.58 -4.29 -4.82
CA PHE A 56 5.70 -5.09 -4.29
C PHE A 56 6.76 -4.22 -3.58
N ASP A 57 6.95 -2.99 -4.00
CA ASP A 57 8.02 -2.10 -3.53
C ASP A 57 8.25 -2.12 -2.00
N PRO A 58 7.22 -2.08 -1.13
CA PRO A 58 7.42 -2.13 0.33
C PRO A 58 7.99 -3.44 0.85
N TYR A 59 7.91 -4.50 0.07
CA TYR A 59 8.38 -5.84 0.45
C TYR A 59 9.74 -6.20 -0.14
N GLU A 60 10.22 -5.42 -1.09
CA GLU A 60 11.40 -5.74 -1.90
C GLU A 60 12.62 -6.10 -1.04
N LYS A 61 12.97 -5.25 -0.07
CA LYS A 61 14.14 -5.46 0.79
C LYS A 61 14.06 -6.73 1.63
N SER A 62 12.89 -6.99 2.25
CA SER A 62 12.70 -8.16 3.11
C SER A 62 12.56 -9.44 2.31
N PHE A 63 11.97 -9.36 1.12
CA PHE A 63 11.84 -10.49 0.20
C PHE A 63 13.21 -10.87 -0.39
N ASN A 64 13.98 -9.90 -0.87
CA ASN A 64 15.32 -10.12 -1.41
C ASN A 64 16.30 -10.71 -0.40
N ALA A 65 16.12 -10.43 0.89
CA ALA A 65 16.90 -11.04 1.96
C ALA A 65 16.70 -12.57 2.11
N LEU A 66 15.66 -13.14 1.49
CA LEU A 66 15.37 -14.58 1.47
C LEU A 66 15.95 -15.29 0.25
N LEU A 67 16.57 -14.54 -0.67
CA LEU A 67 17.12 -15.00 -1.93
C LEU A 67 18.65 -15.03 -1.89
N ASP A 68 19.27 -15.92 -2.65
CA ASP A 68 20.73 -15.94 -2.91
C ASP A 68 21.10 -14.99 -4.06
N HIS A 69 20.22 -14.87 -5.04
CA HIS A 69 20.37 -14.01 -6.20
C HIS A 69 19.02 -13.40 -6.61
N PRO A 70 19.03 -12.25 -7.31
CA PRO A 70 17.80 -11.60 -7.76
C PRO A 70 16.96 -12.51 -8.66
N ILE A 71 15.64 -12.37 -8.52
CA ILE A 71 14.65 -12.99 -9.41
C ILE A 71 13.83 -11.90 -10.10
N GLN A 72 13.21 -12.24 -11.24
CA GLN A 72 12.33 -11.30 -11.93
C GLN A 72 11.04 -11.11 -11.14
N ILE A 73 10.79 -9.89 -10.69
CA ILE A 73 9.50 -9.50 -10.12
C ILE A 73 8.59 -9.02 -11.24
N ILE A 74 7.33 -9.44 -11.21
CA ILE A 74 6.29 -9.04 -12.18
C ILE A 74 5.09 -8.60 -11.37
N ASP A 75 4.87 -7.31 -11.27
CA ASP A 75 3.67 -6.77 -10.64
C ASP A 75 2.45 -6.90 -11.56
N THR A 76 1.31 -7.23 -10.94
CA THR A 76 0.03 -7.36 -11.64
C THR A 76 -1.08 -6.63 -10.91
N TYR A 77 -1.95 -6.00 -11.67
CA TYR A 77 -3.17 -5.38 -11.17
C TYR A 77 -4.39 -6.13 -11.68
N LEU A 78 -4.96 -6.89 -10.78
CA LEU A 78 -6.16 -7.70 -11.03
C LEU A 78 -7.14 -7.61 -9.86
N ALA A 79 -8.43 -7.72 -10.18
CA ALA A 79 -9.52 -7.79 -9.24
C ALA A 79 -10.54 -8.84 -9.69
N SER A 80 -11.60 -9.05 -8.92
CA SER A 80 -12.70 -9.93 -9.34
C SER A 80 -13.37 -9.47 -10.62
N GLU A 81 -13.33 -8.18 -10.90
CA GLU A 81 -13.93 -7.52 -12.05
C GLU A 81 -13.10 -7.64 -13.33
N GLY A 82 -11.81 -7.90 -13.23
CA GLY A 82 -10.95 -8.05 -14.39
C GLY A 82 -9.46 -8.03 -14.12
N PHE A 83 -8.68 -8.23 -15.17
CA PHE A 83 -7.23 -8.08 -15.18
C PHE A 83 -6.89 -6.78 -15.89
N PHE A 84 -6.37 -5.81 -15.15
CA PHE A 84 -6.27 -4.41 -15.62
C PHE A 84 -4.89 -4.05 -16.14
N ALA A 85 -3.83 -4.47 -15.46
CA ALA A 85 -2.48 -4.13 -15.85
C ALA A 85 -1.46 -5.17 -15.40
N CYS A 86 -0.32 -5.24 -16.08
CA CYS A 86 0.83 -6.03 -15.66
C CYS A 86 2.14 -5.36 -16.05
N GLN A 87 3.16 -5.57 -15.23
CA GLN A 87 4.52 -5.17 -15.56
C GLN A 87 5.00 -5.99 -16.76
N ASN A 88 5.40 -5.32 -17.85
CA ASN A 88 5.86 -5.94 -19.06
C ASN A 88 7.31 -5.59 -19.42
N ARG A 89 7.98 -4.81 -18.56
CA ARG A 89 9.39 -4.42 -18.68
C ARG A 89 10.12 -4.64 -17.34
N PRO A 90 11.32 -5.21 -17.32
CA PRO A 90 12.06 -5.46 -16.09
C PRO A 90 12.64 -4.19 -15.44
N GLU A 91 12.79 -3.09 -16.20
CA GLU A 91 13.44 -1.86 -15.77
C GLU A 91 12.53 -0.92 -14.96
N THR A 92 11.25 -1.26 -14.86
CA THR A 92 10.26 -0.43 -14.15
C THR A 92 9.36 -1.26 -13.28
N SER A 93 8.90 -0.70 -12.16
CA SER A 93 7.81 -1.27 -11.35
C SER A 93 6.42 -0.80 -11.84
N SER A 94 6.36 -0.04 -12.93
CA SER A 94 5.10 0.38 -13.54
C SER A 94 4.47 -0.76 -14.32
N MET A 95 3.15 -0.81 -14.33
CA MET A 95 2.36 -1.83 -15.01
C MET A 95 1.71 -1.25 -16.24
N LYS A 96 1.83 -1.90 -17.37
CA LYS A 96 1.12 -1.51 -18.60
C LYS A 96 -0.36 -1.84 -18.47
N LEU A 97 -1.22 -0.84 -18.66
CA LEU A 97 -2.67 -1.01 -18.74
C LEU A 97 -3.02 -1.86 -19.98
N ILE A 98 -3.89 -2.86 -19.79
CA ILE A 98 -4.32 -3.76 -20.86
C ILE A 98 -5.59 -3.18 -21.49
N THR A 99 -5.45 -2.51 -22.61
CA THR A 99 -6.53 -1.75 -23.26
C THR A 99 -7.30 -2.54 -24.31
N ASP A 100 -6.90 -3.79 -24.59
CA ASP A 100 -7.45 -4.64 -25.65
C ASP A 100 -8.13 -5.93 -25.14
N ASN A 101 -8.45 -6.00 -23.84
CA ASN A 101 -9.05 -7.17 -23.19
C ASN A 101 -10.58 -7.07 -22.97
N GLY A 102 -11.24 -6.11 -23.63
CA GLY A 102 -12.69 -5.90 -23.53
C GLY A 102 -13.13 -5.12 -22.29
N ILE A 103 -12.20 -4.43 -21.64
CA ILE A 103 -12.47 -3.48 -20.57
C ILE A 103 -12.31 -2.06 -21.12
N TYR A 104 -13.34 -1.24 -20.94
CA TYR A 104 -13.26 0.20 -21.21
C TYR A 104 -12.90 0.93 -19.93
N PHE A 105 -11.89 1.78 -20.00
CA PHE A 105 -11.35 2.53 -18.87
C PHE A 105 -11.73 3.99 -18.96
N GLU A 106 -12.17 4.55 -17.84
CA GLU A 106 -12.38 5.97 -17.63
C GLU A 106 -11.64 6.41 -16.38
N PHE A 107 -11.23 7.67 -16.36
CA PHE A 107 -10.41 8.23 -15.28
C PHE A 107 -11.05 9.51 -14.75
N VAL A 108 -11.12 9.65 -13.42
CA VAL A 108 -11.57 10.89 -12.77
C VAL A 108 -10.41 11.44 -11.96
N PRO A 109 -9.98 12.69 -12.16
CA PRO A 109 -8.94 13.29 -11.32
C PRO A 109 -9.29 13.14 -9.84
N PHE A 110 -8.36 12.60 -9.05
CA PHE A 110 -8.58 12.37 -7.63
C PHE A 110 -8.42 13.69 -6.85
N GLU A 111 -9.47 14.50 -6.88
CA GLU A 111 -9.53 15.80 -6.21
C GLU A 111 -10.71 15.88 -5.21
N PRO A 112 -10.60 16.67 -4.10
CA PRO A 112 -11.65 16.78 -3.08
C PRO A 112 -13.02 17.19 -3.61
N LYS A 113 -13.03 17.98 -4.69
CA LYS A 113 -14.29 18.45 -5.32
C LYS A 113 -15.01 17.36 -6.11
N TYR A 114 -14.33 16.25 -6.44
CA TYR A 114 -14.87 15.16 -7.27
C TYR A 114 -15.09 13.86 -6.51
N VAL A 115 -14.49 13.71 -5.31
CA VAL A 115 -14.56 12.47 -4.54
C VAL A 115 -15.05 12.77 -3.13
N ASN A 116 -16.18 12.16 -2.77
CA ASN A 116 -16.78 12.25 -1.43
C ASN A 116 -15.95 11.47 -0.39
N GLN A 117 -16.22 11.72 0.90
CA GLN A 117 -15.53 11.03 2.01
C GLN A 117 -15.74 9.51 2.01
N ASP A 118 -16.87 9.03 1.49
CA ASP A 118 -17.17 7.60 1.35
C ASP A 118 -16.53 6.95 0.12
N GLY A 119 -15.77 7.73 -0.67
CA GLY A 119 -15.10 7.30 -1.88
C GLY A 119 -15.98 7.24 -3.12
N SER A 120 -17.25 7.69 -3.05
CA SER A 120 -18.09 7.89 -4.22
C SER A 120 -17.69 9.15 -4.97
N LEU A 121 -18.09 9.25 -6.24
CA LEU A 121 -17.88 10.44 -7.05
C LEU A 121 -19.04 11.42 -6.87
N THR A 122 -18.75 12.70 -7.03
CA THR A 122 -19.78 13.76 -7.14
C THR A 122 -20.42 13.72 -8.53
N ASP A 123 -21.63 14.29 -8.66
CA ASP A 123 -22.38 14.28 -9.93
C ASP A 123 -21.68 15.09 -11.05
N ASP A 124 -20.85 16.07 -10.69
CA ASP A 124 -20.10 16.93 -11.59
C ASP A 124 -18.65 16.46 -11.83
N ALA A 125 -18.27 15.28 -11.31
CA ALA A 125 -16.95 14.72 -11.53
C ALA A 125 -16.71 14.45 -13.03
N PRO A 126 -15.66 15.03 -13.63
CA PRO A 126 -15.34 14.79 -15.05
C PRO A 126 -14.86 13.35 -15.22
N SER A 127 -15.26 12.74 -16.33
CA SER A 127 -14.74 11.44 -16.73
C SER A 127 -13.98 11.62 -18.04
N ILE A 128 -12.69 11.32 -17.99
CA ILE A 128 -11.78 11.46 -19.14
C ILE A 128 -11.29 10.11 -19.61
N THR A 129 -10.80 10.07 -20.83
CA THR A 129 -10.28 8.87 -21.49
C THR A 129 -8.75 8.84 -21.47
N LEU A 130 -8.16 7.76 -21.95
CA LEU A 130 -6.69 7.54 -21.91
C LEU A 130 -5.88 8.61 -22.66
N ASP A 131 -6.46 9.24 -23.66
CA ASP A 131 -5.84 10.29 -24.46
C ASP A 131 -5.87 11.68 -23.80
N GLU A 132 -6.56 11.80 -22.65
CA GLU A 132 -6.72 13.05 -21.92
C GLU A 132 -5.99 13.05 -20.54
N VAL A 133 -5.38 11.90 -20.16
CA VAL A 133 -4.69 11.79 -18.87
C VAL A 133 -3.30 12.43 -18.91
N GLU A 134 -2.82 12.82 -17.74
CA GLU A 134 -1.50 13.41 -17.52
C GLU A 134 -0.65 12.51 -16.61
N GLU A 135 0.66 12.57 -16.75
CA GLU A 135 1.59 11.89 -15.88
C GLU A 135 1.60 12.49 -14.47
N ASP A 136 1.88 11.66 -13.47
CA ASP A 136 1.98 12.03 -12.04
C ASP A 136 0.70 12.64 -11.42
N VAL A 137 -0.43 12.52 -12.10
CA VAL A 137 -1.76 12.87 -11.57
C VAL A 137 -2.45 11.62 -11.04
N ASP A 138 -2.99 11.71 -9.82
CA ASP A 138 -3.80 10.62 -9.24
C ASP A 138 -5.21 10.62 -9.86
N TYR A 139 -5.66 9.47 -10.34
CA TYR A 139 -6.99 9.26 -10.91
C TYR A 139 -7.76 8.15 -10.19
N VAL A 140 -9.06 8.32 -10.02
CA VAL A 140 -9.99 7.23 -9.70
C VAL A 140 -10.21 6.40 -10.94
N LEU A 141 -10.01 5.09 -10.83
CA LEU A 141 -10.22 4.17 -11.94
C LEU A 141 -11.68 3.72 -12.02
N ILE A 142 -12.30 3.95 -13.16
CA ILE A 142 -13.64 3.50 -13.52
C ILE A 142 -13.52 2.50 -14.66
N ILE A 143 -14.28 1.42 -14.61
CA ILE A 143 -14.29 0.40 -15.64
C ILE A 143 -15.69 0.11 -16.16
N SER A 144 -15.78 -0.23 -17.44
CA SER A 144 -16.94 -0.89 -18.03
C SER A 144 -16.51 -2.20 -18.67
N THR A 145 -17.17 -3.30 -18.32
CA THR A 145 -16.78 -4.64 -18.75
C THR A 145 -17.90 -5.33 -19.54
N VAL A 146 -17.54 -6.26 -20.40
CA VAL A 146 -18.51 -7.10 -21.14
C VAL A 146 -19.35 -7.99 -20.23
N SER A 147 -18.91 -8.23 -19.00
CA SER A 147 -19.63 -9.01 -17.99
C SER A 147 -20.75 -8.23 -17.28
N GLY A 148 -20.91 -6.93 -17.59
CA GLY A 148 -22.03 -6.12 -17.09
C GLY A 148 -21.67 -5.18 -15.92
N ALA A 149 -20.41 -4.99 -15.58
CA ALA A 149 -20.00 -3.89 -14.75
C ALA A 149 -19.93 -2.62 -15.62
N TRP A 150 -20.89 -1.72 -15.46
CA TRP A 150 -20.99 -0.47 -16.24
C TRP A 150 -20.59 0.71 -15.38
N ARG A 151 -19.56 1.47 -15.80
CA ARG A 151 -19.01 2.61 -15.09
C ARG A 151 -18.78 2.29 -13.59
N TYR A 152 -18.21 1.13 -13.37
CA TYR A 152 -17.98 0.61 -12.02
C TYR A 152 -16.71 1.23 -11.42
N ILE A 153 -16.85 1.83 -10.24
CA ILE A 153 -15.73 2.41 -9.49
C ILE A 153 -15.03 1.27 -8.76
N ILE A 154 -13.83 0.92 -9.19
CA ILE A 154 -12.99 -0.12 -8.56
C ILE A 154 -12.65 0.27 -7.11
N GLY A 155 -12.58 1.56 -6.83
CA GLY A 155 -12.21 2.08 -5.53
C GLY A 155 -10.69 2.20 -5.34
N ASP A 156 -9.90 1.96 -6.37
CA ASP A 156 -8.47 2.21 -6.38
C ASP A 156 -8.17 3.54 -7.08
N THR A 157 -7.08 4.19 -6.66
CA THR A 157 -6.48 5.32 -7.36
C THR A 157 -5.21 4.87 -8.04
N ILE A 158 -4.98 5.42 -9.23
CA ILE A 158 -3.80 5.14 -10.06
C ILE A 158 -3.16 6.45 -10.52
N ALA A 159 -1.89 6.41 -10.86
CA ALA A 159 -1.22 7.49 -11.60
C ALA A 159 -0.52 6.90 -12.83
N PHE A 160 -0.50 7.68 -13.91
CA PHE A 160 0.29 7.33 -15.08
C PHE A 160 1.74 7.74 -14.86
N THR A 161 2.65 6.83 -15.13
CA THR A 161 4.10 7.05 -15.10
C THR A 161 4.70 7.21 -16.48
N ASP A 162 3.97 6.81 -17.51
CA ASP A 162 4.29 6.96 -18.92
C ASP A 162 2.96 6.85 -19.71
N VAL A 163 2.46 7.97 -20.19
CA VAL A 163 1.16 8.02 -20.90
C VAL A 163 1.24 7.36 -22.26
N GLU A 164 2.34 7.53 -23.00
CA GLU A 164 2.50 6.94 -24.33
C GLU A 164 2.47 5.39 -24.29
N ARG A 165 3.01 4.82 -23.21
CA ARG A 165 3.01 3.36 -22.98
C ARG A 165 1.80 2.86 -22.21
N ALA A 166 0.94 3.77 -21.74
CA ALA A 166 -0.15 3.49 -20.80
C ALA A 166 0.36 2.74 -19.54
N GLU A 167 1.51 3.16 -19.02
CA GLU A 167 2.07 2.58 -17.80
C GLU A 167 1.56 3.31 -16.57
N ILE A 168 1.10 2.54 -15.60
CA ILE A 168 0.46 3.03 -14.37
C ILE A 168 1.11 2.44 -13.12
N LYS A 169 0.89 3.14 -12.01
CA LYS A 169 1.05 2.61 -10.64
C LYS A 169 -0.24 2.77 -9.87
N ILE A 170 -0.54 1.82 -8.99
CA ILE A 170 -1.61 1.97 -8.01
C ILE A 170 -1.12 2.92 -6.92
N THR A 171 -1.81 4.03 -6.70
CA THR A 171 -1.43 5.06 -5.73
C THR A 171 -2.21 4.97 -4.42
N GLY A 172 -3.33 4.26 -4.39
CA GLY A 172 -4.11 4.09 -3.17
C GLY A 172 -5.53 3.62 -3.42
N ARG A 173 -6.42 4.04 -2.53
CA ARG A 173 -7.87 3.77 -2.61
C ARG A 173 -8.69 5.01 -2.36
N THR A 174 -9.83 5.10 -3.02
CA THR A 174 -10.77 6.23 -2.85
C THR A 174 -11.35 6.34 -1.44
N LYS A 175 -11.42 5.22 -0.69
CA LYS A 175 -11.92 5.17 0.71
C LYS A 175 -10.85 5.26 1.78
N PHE A 176 -9.57 5.08 1.43
CA PHE A 176 -8.45 5.01 2.37
C PHE A 176 -7.41 6.09 2.05
N PHE A 177 -7.86 7.32 2.08
CA PHE A 177 -6.96 8.46 1.99
C PHE A 177 -7.19 9.38 3.20
N LEU A 178 -6.11 9.96 3.66
CA LEU A 178 -6.16 10.94 4.74
C LEU A 178 -6.53 12.29 4.15
N ASN A 179 -7.80 12.65 4.24
CA ASN A 179 -8.29 13.94 3.76
C ASN A 179 -8.79 14.81 4.91
N THR A 180 -7.87 15.19 5.79
CA THR A 180 -8.22 16.16 6.82
C THR A 180 -7.75 17.53 6.38
N VAL A 181 -8.67 18.48 6.42
CA VAL A 181 -8.46 19.88 6.00
C VAL A 181 -7.79 20.00 4.62
N GLY A 182 -8.09 19.07 3.70
CA GLY A 182 -7.61 19.09 2.32
C GLY A 182 -6.18 18.55 2.11
N SER A 183 -5.62 17.82 3.06
CA SER A 183 -4.23 17.32 2.95
C SER A 183 -4.01 16.26 1.87
N GLN A 184 -5.04 15.51 1.49
CA GLN A 184 -5.04 14.49 0.41
C GLN A 184 -3.75 13.65 0.31
N LEU A 185 -3.54 12.79 1.30
CA LEU A 185 -2.42 11.86 1.29
C LEU A 185 -2.91 10.46 0.92
N SER A 186 -2.53 9.97 -0.25
CA SER A 186 -2.74 8.58 -0.64
C SER A 186 -1.87 7.64 0.24
N VAL A 187 -2.26 6.38 0.34
CA VAL A 187 -1.49 5.38 1.10
C VAL A 187 -0.06 5.26 0.55
N ASN A 188 0.15 5.41 -0.76
CA ASN A 188 1.49 5.37 -1.33
C ASN A 188 2.35 6.54 -0.84
N LYS A 189 1.83 7.77 -0.80
CA LYS A 189 2.57 8.90 -0.24
C LYS A 189 2.89 8.72 1.24
N LEU A 190 2.03 8.02 1.98
CA LEU A 190 2.28 7.65 3.36
C LEU A 190 3.37 6.55 3.46
N ASN A 191 3.35 5.56 2.58
CA ASN A 191 4.39 4.53 2.49
C ASN A 191 5.75 5.14 2.12
N ASP A 192 5.79 6.07 1.15
CA ASP A 192 7.02 6.79 0.78
C ASP A 192 7.57 7.61 1.94
N ALA A 193 6.68 8.24 2.74
CA ALA A 193 7.09 8.98 3.93
C ALA A 193 7.70 8.04 5.00
N VAL A 194 7.14 6.86 5.20
CA VAL A 194 7.70 5.85 6.12
C VAL A 194 9.03 5.33 5.60
N LYS A 195 9.14 5.04 4.30
CA LYS A 195 10.41 4.61 3.69
C LYS A 195 11.51 5.66 3.85
N HIS A 196 11.18 6.94 3.59
CA HIS A 196 12.12 8.05 3.83
C HIS A 196 12.54 8.13 5.32
N LEU A 197 11.58 7.94 6.23
CA LEU A 197 11.85 7.91 7.66
C LEU A 197 12.80 6.77 8.04
N GLU A 198 12.60 5.57 7.48
CA GLU A 198 13.47 4.41 7.71
C GLU A 198 14.89 4.67 7.25
N ASP A 199 15.05 5.30 6.07
CA ASP A 199 16.35 5.63 5.51
C ASP A 199 17.06 6.76 6.29
N GLU A 200 16.32 7.81 6.71
CA GLU A 200 16.89 8.97 7.41
C GLU A 200 17.32 8.64 8.85
N LEU A 201 16.57 7.78 9.54
CA LEU A 201 16.82 7.44 10.94
C LEU A 201 17.49 6.07 11.14
N ASP A 202 17.80 5.34 10.06
CA ASP A 202 18.32 3.96 10.09
C ASP A 202 17.48 3.03 10.98
N ILE A 203 16.17 3.05 10.79
CA ILE A 203 15.20 2.28 11.56
C ILE A 203 14.37 1.37 10.66
N LYS A 204 13.58 0.47 11.26
CA LYS A 204 12.58 -0.34 10.55
C LYS A 204 11.19 -0.09 11.12
N VAL A 205 10.23 0.23 10.24
CA VAL A 205 8.82 0.46 10.55
C VAL A 205 7.95 -0.43 9.64
N PRO A 206 7.91 -1.75 9.88
CA PRO A 206 7.21 -2.68 8.99
C PRO A 206 5.69 -2.49 8.99
N GLU A 207 5.13 -1.92 10.06
CA GLU A 207 3.70 -1.66 10.18
C GLU A 207 3.46 -0.25 10.74
N TYR A 208 2.41 0.39 10.25
CA TYR A 208 1.93 1.65 10.77
C TYR A 208 0.42 1.80 10.57
N THR A 209 -0.18 2.68 11.34
CA THR A 209 -1.52 3.21 11.10
C THR A 209 -1.59 4.67 11.51
N LEU A 210 -2.50 5.42 10.94
CA LEU A 210 -2.71 6.81 11.32
C LEU A 210 -4.16 7.24 11.17
N CYS A 211 -4.47 8.32 11.86
CA CYS A 211 -5.72 9.05 11.74
C CYS A 211 -5.45 10.54 11.81
N ALA A 212 -6.28 11.34 11.17
CA ALA A 212 -6.35 12.76 11.45
C ALA A 212 -7.24 12.99 12.67
N LYS A 213 -6.65 13.39 13.75
CA LYS A 213 -7.31 13.56 15.06
C LYS A 213 -7.40 15.02 15.43
N ARG A 214 -8.57 15.41 15.97
CA ARG A 214 -8.77 16.76 16.51
C ARG A 214 -8.36 16.82 17.97
N PHE A 215 -7.55 17.84 18.31
CA PHE A 215 -7.19 18.24 19.66
C PHE A 215 -7.73 19.65 19.91
N ASP A 216 -7.60 20.15 21.14
CA ASP A 216 -8.10 21.48 21.52
C ASP A 216 -7.52 22.61 20.67
N ASP A 217 -6.27 22.46 20.22
CA ASP A 217 -5.49 23.42 19.44
C ASP A 217 -5.56 23.21 17.93
N GLY A 218 -6.22 22.14 17.44
CA GLY A 218 -6.39 21.91 16.02
C GLY A 218 -6.33 20.44 15.59
N PHE A 219 -6.13 20.22 14.30
CA PHE A 219 -6.01 18.86 13.73
C PHE A 219 -4.55 18.44 13.63
N TYR A 220 -4.29 17.17 13.98
CA TYR A 220 -2.99 16.51 13.85
C TYR A 220 -3.12 15.20 13.09
N HIS A 221 -2.13 14.89 12.27
CA HIS A 221 -1.93 13.51 11.79
C HIS A 221 -1.27 12.71 12.92
N THR A 222 -2.04 11.85 13.58
CA THR A 222 -1.54 10.99 14.67
C THR A 222 -1.18 9.63 14.11
N TRP A 223 0.09 9.28 14.22
CA TRP A 223 0.67 8.05 13.71
C TRP A 223 1.00 7.09 14.84
N TYR A 224 0.71 5.81 14.63
CA TYR A 224 1.26 4.71 15.39
C TYR A 224 2.22 3.93 14.50
N LEU A 225 3.48 3.86 14.89
CA LEU A 225 4.55 3.18 14.16
C LEU A 225 4.98 1.93 14.93
N GLY A 226 5.04 0.80 14.23
CA GLY A 226 5.49 -0.48 14.79
C GLY A 226 7.01 -0.54 14.83
N SER A 227 7.58 -0.42 16.04
CA SER A 227 9.02 -0.58 16.25
C SER A 227 9.29 -1.17 17.63
N ASP A 228 10.25 -2.09 17.69
CA ASP A 228 10.72 -2.65 18.95
C ASP A 228 11.91 -1.84 19.53
N SER A 229 12.34 -0.79 18.85
CA SER A 229 13.37 0.14 19.30
C SER A 229 12.75 1.36 19.98
N LYS A 230 13.40 1.86 21.02
CA LYS A 230 13.04 3.17 21.61
C LYS A 230 13.56 4.28 20.70
N LEU A 231 12.64 5.05 20.15
CA LEU A 231 12.92 6.13 19.21
C LEU A 231 12.32 7.43 19.74
N ASP A 232 12.88 8.54 19.27
CA ASP A 232 12.41 9.87 19.61
C ASP A 232 11.17 10.22 18.77
N GLU A 233 10.01 10.32 19.41
CA GLU A 233 8.72 10.60 18.77
C GLU A 233 8.70 12.00 18.13
N GLU A 234 9.28 13.02 18.76
CA GLU A 234 9.31 14.39 18.26
C GLU A 234 10.18 14.47 17.00
N LYS A 235 11.40 13.92 17.06
CA LYS A 235 12.30 13.87 15.90
C LYS A 235 11.67 13.11 14.73
N THR A 236 10.98 12.02 15.03
CA THR A 236 10.29 11.22 14.02
C THR A 236 9.13 11.99 13.37
N ALA A 237 8.35 12.71 14.18
CA ALA A 237 7.28 13.57 13.69
C ALA A 237 7.81 14.69 12.77
N ASP A 238 8.93 15.30 13.13
CA ASP A 238 9.56 16.35 12.31
C ASP A 238 10.03 15.83 10.95
N VAL A 239 10.64 14.65 10.91
CA VAL A 239 11.08 14.01 9.65
C VAL A 239 9.88 13.72 8.74
N LEU A 240 8.81 13.13 9.29
CA LEU A 240 7.59 12.87 8.52
C LEU A 240 6.94 14.16 8.01
N ASP A 241 6.78 15.17 8.85
CA ASP A 241 6.16 16.43 8.49
C ASP A 241 6.95 17.18 7.41
N LYS A 242 8.27 17.21 7.54
CA LYS A 242 9.15 17.81 6.53
C LYS A 242 9.02 17.11 5.18
N TYR A 243 9.16 15.79 5.17
CA TYR A 243 9.03 15.02 3.93
C TYR A 243 7.67 15.23 3.26
N LEU A 244 6.56 15.11 4.02
CA LEU A 244 5.22 15.28 3.48
C LEU A 244 4.96 16.67 2.92
N LYS A 245 5.55 17.73 3.52
CA LYS A 245 5.50 19.10 2.99
C LYS A 245 6.21 19.25 1.66
N GLU A 246 7.30 18.52 1.47
CA GLU A 246 8.08 18.57 0.22
C GLU A 246 7.42 17.71 -0.87
N ALA A 247 6.93 16.53 -0.50
CA ALA A 247 6.39 15.54 -1.43
C ALA A 247 4.92 15.80 -1.85
N ASN A 248 4.17 16.62 -1.09
CA ASN A 248 2.74 16.84 -1.37
C ASN A 248 2.31 18.31 -1.22
N LYS A 249 1.89 18.90 -2.32
CA LYS A 249 1.42 20.30 -2.39
C LYS A 249 0.19 20.56 -1.49
N ASN A 250 -0.77 19.64 -1.49
CA ASN A 250 -2.01 19.76 -0.71
C ASN A 250 -1.73 19.66 0.77
N TYR A 251 -0.85 18.75 1.18
CA TYR A 251 -0.39 18.65 2.56
C TYR A 251 0.30 19.95 3.02
N LYS A 252 1.19 20.52 2.20
CA LYS A 252 1.85 21.80 2.49
C LYS A 252 0.83 22.93 2.69
N VAL A 253 -0.22 22.98 1.88
CA VAL A 253 -1.31 23.96 2.01
C VAL A 253 -2.12 23.70 3.28
N ALA A 254 -2.48 22.44 3.58
CA ALA A 254 -3.20 22.08 4.79
C ALA A 254 -2.43 22.49 6.06
N ARG A 255 -1.10 22.25 6.08
CA ARG A 255 -0.19 22.68 7.16
C ARG A 255 -0.10 24.20 7.34
N SER A 256 -0.38 24.97 6.32
CA SER A 256 -0.41 26.43 6.41
C SER A 256 -1.74 26.99 6.89
N LYS A 257 -2.78 26.17 7.04
CA LYS A 257 -4.16 26.62 7.31
C LYS A 257 -4.76 26.04 8.58
N ALA A 258 -4.82 24.72 8.70
CA ALA A 258 -5.63 24.08 9.73
C ALA A 258 -5.09 22.74 10.24
N LEU A 259 -4.04 22.20 9.62
CA LEU A 259 -3.35 21.01 10.12
C LEU A 259 -2.14 21.47 10.94
N GLU A 260 -2.21 21.30 12.26
CA GLU A 260 -1.19 21.82 13.20
C GLU A 260 0.11 21.03 13.17
N GLY A 261 0.06 19.71 12.89
CA GLY A 261 1.29 18.91 12.86
C GLY A 261 1.09 17.42 12.72
N VAL A 262 2.19 16.75 13.00
CA VAL A 262 2.28 15.28 13.13
C VAL A 262 2.53 14.94 14.59
N LYS A 263 1.84 13.93 15.10
CA LYS A 263 2.13 13.27 16.38
C LYS A 263 2.47 11.81 16.10
N VAL A 264 3.50 11.31 16.75
CA VAL A 264 3.98 9.93 16.56
C VAL A 264 3.95 9.20 17.88
N HIS A 265 3.51 7.95 17.85
CA HIS A 265 3.60 7.01 18.96
C HIS A 265 4.23 5.71 18.46
N PHE A 266 5.21 5.20 19.21
CA PHE A 266 5.80 3.91 18.94
C PHE A 266 5.11 2.82 19.74
N VAL A 267 4.79 1.72 19.07
CA VAL A 267 4.23 0.52 19.73
C VAL A 267 4.99 -0.73 19.25
N PRO A 268 5.08 -1.78 20.07
CA PRO A 268 5.68 -3.04 19.65
C PRO A 268 5.00 -3.58 18.37
N GLN A 269 5.79 -4.07 17.42
CA GLN A 269 5.29 -4.59 16.13
C GLN A 269 4.20 -5.65 16.31
N LYS A 270 4.29 -6.48 17.35
CA LYS A 270 3.30 -7.51 17.68
C LYS A 270 1.88 -6.97 17.89
N MET A 271 1.72 -5.71 18.32
CA MET A 271 0.41 -5.08 18.54
C MET A 271 -0.44 -5.08 17.28
N PHE A 272 0.16 -4.81 16.12
CA PHE A 272 -0.53 -4.82 14.82
C PHE A 272 -1.04 -6.22 14.45
N SER A 273 -0.23 -7.25 14.68
CA SER A 273 -0.64 -8.63 14.40
C SER A 273 -1.72 -9.12 15.37
N GLU A 274 -1.67 -8.73 16.63
CA GLU A 274 -2.68 -9.05 17.65
C GLU A 274 -4.00 -8.32 17.35
N TRP A 275 -3.95 -7.04 16.98
CA TRP A 275 -5.13 -6.28 16.54
C TRP A 275 -5.81 -6.93 15.34
N ASN A 276 -5.05 -7.25 14.31
CA ASN A 276 -5.55 -7.95 13.14
C ASN A 276 -6.13 -9.32 13.50
N GLY A 277 -5.53 -10.03 14.47
CA GLY A 277 -6.02 -11.31 14.98
C GLY A 277 -7.37 -11.19 15.70
N ALA A 278 -7.53 -10.19 16.55
CA ALA A 278 -8.75 -9.91 17.31
C ALA A 278 -9.93 -9.47 16.40
N ASN A 279 -9.63 -8.79 15.30
CA ASN A 279 -10.60 -8.23 14.37
C ASN A 279 -10.88 -9.09 13.13
N LYS A 280 -10.47 -10.37 13.14
CA LYS A 280 -10.70 -11.29 12.02
C LYS A 280 -12.19 -11.53 11.77
N LYS A 281 -12.70 -11.06 10.63
CA LYS A 281 -13.92 -11.64 10.02
C LYS A 281 -13.58 -13.02 9.49
N LYS A 282 -14.39 -14.04 9.79
CA LYS A 282 -14.19 -15.42 9.29
C LYS A 282 -14.04 -15.41 7.76
N GLY A 283 -12.89 -15.85 7.25
CA GLY A 283 -12.67 -16.11 5.83
C GLY A 283 -11.95 -15.01 5.03
N GLY A 284 -11.50 -13.90 5.64
CA GLY A 284 -10.85 -12.79 4.94
C GLY A 284 -9.37 -12.60 5.30
N GLN A 285 -8.58 -12.13 4.33
CA GLN A 285 -7.24 -11.63 4.56
C GLN A 285 -7.37 -10.27 5.28
N VAL A 286 -6.94 -10.19 6.54
CA VAL A 286 -6.96 -8.92 7.29
C VAL A 286 -5.60 -8.25 7.09
N LYS A 287 -5.60 -7.15 6.33
CA LYS A 287 -4.48 -6.21 6.26
C LYS A 287 -4.70 -5.12 7.30
N MET A 288 -3.63 -4.59 7.88
CA MET A 288 -3.72 -3.41 8.73
C MET A 288 -4.23 -2.22 7.92
N GLU A 289 -5.26 -1.57 8.43
CA GLU A 289 -5.72 -0.29 7.87
C GLU A 289 -4.64 0.76 8.09
N ARG A 290 -4.08 1.27 6.99
CA ARG A 290 -3.06 2.34 7.05
C ARG A 290 -3.66 3.66 7.49
N VAL A 291 -4.85 3.98 7.04
CA VAL A 291 -5.63 5.16 7.44
C VAL A 291 -6.91 4.69 8.09
N MET A 292 -7.13 5.06 9.33
CA MET A 292 -8.35 4.74 10.07
C MET A 292 -9.25 5.97 10.20
N GLY A 293 -10.57 5.74 10.17
CA GLY A 293 -11.54 6.75 10.63
C GLY A 293 -11.46 6.93 12.15
N GLU A 294 -11.97 8.07 12.66
CA GLU A 294 -11.84 8.45 14.08
C GLU A 294 -12.37 7.38 15.06
N GLU A 295 -13.54 6.77 14.79
CA GLU A 295 -14.12 5.73 15.64
C GLU A 295 -13.21 4.50 15.71
N ARG A 296 -12.74 4.04 14.56
CA ARG A 296 -11.86 2.87 14.45
C ARG A 296 -10.49 3.13 15.06
N PHE A 297 -9.99 4.35 14.94
CA PHE A 297 -8.73 4.77 15.53
C PHE A 297 -8.82 4.83 17.06
N LYS A 298 -9.97 5.26 17.60
CA LYS A 298 -10.23 5.22 19.04
C LYS A 298 -10.22 3.79 19.58
N GLU A 299 -10.86 2.83 18.86
CA GLU A 299 -10.78 1.41 19.25
C GLU A 299 -9.33 0.90 19.25
N TRP A 300 -8.50 1.34 18.29
CA TRP A 300 -7.08 1.04 18.25
C TRP A 300 -6.33 1.63 19.47
N GLU A 301 -6.57 2.90 19.79
CA GLU A 301 -5.96 3.54 20.95
C GLU A 301 -6.33 2.83 22.27
N ASP A 302 -7.60 2.47 22.42
CA ASP A 302 -8.09 1.71 23.59
C ASP A 302 -7.41 0.33 23.68
N PHE A 303 -7.26 -0.35 22.55
CA PHE A 303 -6.57 -1.63 22.48
C PHE A 303 -5.08 -1.53 22.86
N VAL A 304 -4.38 -0.51 22.36
CA VAL A 304 -2.97 -0.26 22.70
C VAL A 304 -2.84 0.05 24.19
N SER A 305 -3.71 0.93 24.73
CA SER A 305 -3.68 1.33 26.13
C SER A 305 -3.93 0.19 27.11
N GLN A 306 -4.74 -0.82 26.73
CA GLN A 306 -5.00 -2.00 27.55
C GLN A 306 -3.83 -2.99 27.59
N LYS A 307 -2.88 -2.89 26.65
CA LYS A 307 -1.77 -3.83 26.49
C LYS A 307 -0.38 -3.21 26.74
N ALA A 308 -0.32 -1.89 26.88
CA ALA A 308 0.89 -1.16 27.28
C ALA A 308 1.11 -1.26 28.80
#